data_470608bde71e97ade4400c3281f4a586
#
_entry.id   470608bde71e97ade4400c3281f4a586
#
_cell.length_a   1.000
_cell.length_b   1.000
_cell.length_c   1.000
_cell.angle_alpha   90.00
_cell.angle_beta   90.00
_cell.angle_gamma   90.00
#
_symmetry.space_group_name_H-M   'P 1'
#
loop_
_entity.id
_entity.type
_entity.pdbx_description
1 polymer ?
#
loop_
_entity_poly.entity_id
_entity_poly.type
_entity_poly.pdbx_seq_one_letter_code
_entity_poly.pdbx_strand_id
1 'polypeptide(L)'
;MCGVPYHAVDSYLNKLVEKGYKVGICEQVEDPSQAKGIVKREIVRIVTPGTNISQQSLDDEKNNYLMCIFANDGSYGISFVDVTTGDFRTTSMDSLAKVREEIFKFEPAEIICNDAFLISGMDFDYLKDKMSIVISSIEPYHFDEEQAEERIKRQFKVGNLEGLGLLDHPMGVIATGALLGYLHETQKSSLDHLMHIEAYETSE
;
A
#
# COMPACT_ATOMS: atom_id res chain seq x y z
N MET A 1 5.00 -20.71 12.24
CA MET A 1 5.08 -21.05 10.80
C MET A 1 4.27 -22.30 10.57
N CYS A 2 3.29 -22.26 9.66
CA CYS A 2 2.46 -23.42 9.30
C CYS A 2 2.79 -23.83 7.86
N GLY A 3 2.87 -25.14 7.61
CA GLY A 3 2.94 -25.67 6.26
C GLY A 3 1.54 -26.03 5.77
N VAL A 4 1.20 -25.59 4.55
CA VAL A 4 -0.06 -25.93 3.89
C VAL A 4 0.23 -26.52 2.50
N PRO A 5 -0.63 -27.41 1.98
CA PRO A 5 -0.49 -27.87 0.62
C PRO A 5 -0.59 -26.71 -0.38
N TYR A 6 0.22 -26.75 -1.42
CA TYR A 6 0.26 -25.67 -2.43
C TYR A 6 -1.13 -25.31 -3.00
N HIS A 7 -1.95 -26.30 -3.31
CA HIS A 7 -3.29 -26.10 -3.86
C HIS A 7 -4.30 -25.48 -2.89
N ALA A 8 -4.00 -25.44 -1.59
CA ALA A 8 -4.88 -24.89 -0.56
C ALA A 8 -4.44 -23.48 -0.08
N VAL A 9 -3.31 -22.98 -0.55
CA VAL A 9 -2.71 -21.71 -0.09
C VAL A 9 -3.69 -20.56 -0.24
N ASP A 10 -4.31 -20.38 -1.41
CA ASP A 10 -5.18 -19.24 -1.69
C ASP A 10 -6.40 -19.19 -0.76
N SER A 11 -7.00 -20.34 -0.45
CA SER A 11 -8.13 -20.41 0.46
C SER A 11 -7.78 -20.00 1.90
N TYR A 12 -6.63 -20.42 2.40
CA TYR A 12 -6.16 -20.02 3.73
C TYR A 12 -5.73 -18.55 3.75
N LEU A 13 -5.04 -18.12 2.69
CA LEU A 13 -4.58 -16.75 2.53
C LEU A 13 -5.73 -15.77 2.60
N ASN A 14 -6.79 -16.00 1.81
CA ASN A 14 -7.97 -15.13 1.78
C ASN A 14 -8.63 -15.02 3.16
N LYS A 15 -8.83 -16.13 3.85
CA LYS A 15 -9.42 -16.15 5.20
C LYS A 15 -8.60 -15.36 6.23
N LEU A 16 -7.28 -15.38 6.12
CA LEU A 16 -6.40 -14.65 7.03
C LEU A 16 -6.40 -13.15 6.69
N VAL A 17 -6.31 -12.81 5.42
CA VAL A 17 -6.29 -11.42 4.97
C VAL A 17 -7.63 -10.73 5.22
N GLU A 18 -8.76 -11.40 5.02
CA GLU A 18 -10.11 -10.90 5.38
C GLU A 18 -10.24 -10.56 6.87
N LYS A 19 -9.48 -11.26 7.72
CA LYS A 19 -9.40 -10.97 9.16
C LYS A 19 -8.40 -9.86 9.50
N GLY A 20 -7.79 -9.23 8.50
CA GLY A 20 -6.84 -8.14 8.67
C GLY A 20 -5.38 -8.56 8.91
N TYR A 21 -5.05 -9.85 8.78
CA TYR A 21 -3.68 -10.30 8.94
C TYR A 21 -2.85 -10.01 7.68
N LYS A 22 -1.57 -9.70 7.92
CA LYS A 22 -0.53 -9.68 6.87
C LYS A 22 0.15 -11.05 6.85
N VAL A 23 0.22 -11.67 5.69
CA VAL A 23 0.65 -13.08 5.56
C VAL A 23 1.90 -13.16 4.69
N GLY A 24 3.00 -13.62 5.28
CA GLY A 24 4.23 -13.92 4.54
C GLY A 24 4.12 -15.29 3.87
N ILE A 25 4.31 -15.33 2.56
CA ILE A 25 4.44 -16.58 1.79
C ILE A 25 5.92 -16.94 1.74
N CYS A 26 6.24 -18.11 2.27
CA CYS A 26 7.59 -18.63 2.33
C CYS A 26 7.71 -19.86 1.44
N GLU A 27 8.65 -19.86 0.52
CA GLU A 27 8.89 -20.93 -0.43
C GLU A 27 10.30 -21.53 -0.28
N GLN A 28 10.46 -22.76 -0.73
CA GLN A 28 11.77 -23.39 -0.85
C GLN A 28 12.51 -22.79 -2.04
N VAL A 29 13.71 -22.27 -1.81
CA VAL A 29 14.52 -21.59 -2.84
C VAL A 29 15.74 -22.40 -3.28
N GLU A 30 15.88 -23.64 -2.81
CA GLU A 30 16.92 -24.58 -3.26
C GLU A 30 16.35 -25.97 -3.52
N ASP A 31 17.04 -26.72 -4.38
CA ASP A 31 16.68 -28.10 -4.69
C ASP A 31 16.86 -28.99 -3.44
N PRO A 32 15.81 -29.68 -2.99
CA PRO A 32 15.88 -30.58 -1.83
C PRO A 32 16.95 -31.69 -1.99
N SER A 33 17.23 -32.12 -3.22
CA SER A 33 18.24 -33.15 -3.51
C SER A 33 19.67 -32.70 -3.30
N GLN A 34 19.90 -31.39 -3.30
CA GLN A 34 21.22 -30.75 -3.12
C GLN A 34 21.42 -30.17 -1.73
N ALA A 35 20.36 -30.08 -0.94
CA ALA A 35 20.41 -29.51 0.39
C ALA A 35 21.20 -30.40 1.36
N LYS A 36 22.20 -29.81 2.03
CA LYS A 36 22.94 -30.45 3.14
C LYS A 36 22.24 -30.13 4.48
N GLY A 37 21.05 -30.68 4.68
CA GLY A 37 20.26 -30.45 5.89
C GLY A 37 18.85 -29.90 5.58
N ILE A 38 18.40 -28.87 6.32
CA ILE A 38 17.10 -28.26 6.12
C ILE A 38 17.16 -27.39 4.86
N VAL A 39 16.24 -27.66 3.91
CA VAL A 39 16.10 -26.87 2.67
C VAL A 39 15.90 -25.39 2.99
N LYS A 40 16.66 -24.54 2.33
CA LYS A 40 16.55 -23.09 2.48
C LYS A 40 15.17 -22.59 2.04
N ARG A 41 14.58 -21.74 2.85
CA ARG A 41 13.28 -21.10 2.59
C ARG A 41 13.42 -19.59 2.71
N GLU A 42 12.74 -18.87 1.85
CA GLU A 42 12.71 -17.41 1.88
C GLU A 42 11.27 -16.90 1.73
N ILE A 43 11.00 -15.74 2.33
CA ILE A 43 9.74 -15.04 2.12
C ILE A 43 9.79 -14.43 0.71
N VAL A 44 8.91 -14.93 -0.16
CA VAL A 44 8.84 -14.48 -1.57
C VAL A 44 7.79 -13.40 -1.78
N ARG A 45 6.82 -13.28 -0.86
CA ARG A 45 5.78 -12.27 -0.91
C ARG A 45 5.16 -12.09 0.47
N ILE A 46 4.72 -10.85 0.77
CA ILE A 46 3.86 -10.54 1.91
C ILE A 46 2.52 -10.05 1.36
N VAL A 47 1.45 -10.77 1.67
CA VAL A 47 0.09 -10.40 1.24
C VAL A 47 -0.59 -9.65 2.36
N THR A 48 -1.15 -8.51 2.03
CA THR A 48 -1.88 -7.61 2.93
C THR A 48 -3.28 -7.35 2.39
N PRO A 49 -4.23 -6.81 3.16
CA PRO A 49 -5.57 -6.51 2.66
C PRO A 49 -5.59 -5.66 1.39
N GLY A 50 -4.72 -4.65 1.29
CA GLY A 50 -4.63 -3.77 0.12
C GLY A 50 -3.83 -4.34 -1.05
N THR A 51 -3.18 -5.49 -0.90
CA THR A 51 -2.37 -6.14 -1.94
C THR A 51 -2.86 -7.54 -2.30
N ASN A 52 -4.02 -7.95 -1.79
CA ASN A 52 -4.60 -9.25 -2.08
C ASN A 52 -5.29 -9.25 -3.45
N ILE A 53 -4.66 -9.87 -4.43
CA ILE A 53 -5.16 -9.96 -5.81
C ILE A 53 -6.34 -10.93 -5.94
N SER A 54 -6.41 -11.96 -5.09
CA SER A 54 -7.40 -13.03 -5.21
C SER A 54 -8.82 -12.62 -4.81
N GLN A 55 -9.00 -11.55 -4.02
CA GLN A 55 -10.32 -11.02 -3.69
C GLN A 55 -11.02 -10.33 -4.88
N GLN A 56 -10.26 -9.80 -5.82
CA GLN A 56 -10.82 -9.10 -6.97
C GLN A 56 -11.47 -10.02 -8.00
N SER A 57 -11.12 -11.29 -8.03
CA SER A 57 -11.76 -12.26 -8.92
C SER A 57 -13.20 -12.63 -8.52
N LEU A 58 -13.66 -12.18 -7.33
CA LEU A 58 -14.99 -12.47 -6.81
C LEU A 58 -15.96 -11.28 -6.87
N ASP A 59 -15.43 -10.04 -6.97
CA ASP A 59 -16.21 -8.80 -7.10
C ASP A 59 -15.58 -7.95 -8.21
N ASP A 60 -15.89 -8.25 -9.45
CA ASP A 60 -15.34 -7.58 -10.66
C ASP A 60 -15.64 -6.06 -10.77
N GLU A 61 -16.39 -5.48 -9.85
CA GLU A 61 -16.84 -4.10 -9.93
C GLU A 61 -16.23 -3.16 -8.87
N LYS A 62 -15.48 -3.66 -7.88
CA LYS A 62 -14.95 -2.82 -6.80
C LYS A 62 -13.42 -2.80 -6.78
N ASN A 63 -12.85 -1.58 -6.82
CA ASN A 63 -11.41 -1.40 -6.62
C ASN A 63 -10.98 -1.83 -5.22
N ASN A 64 -9.79 -2.42 -5.11
CA ASN A 64 -9.16 -2.78 -3.85
C ASN A 64 -7.96 -1.86 -3.60
N TYR A 65 -8.20 -0.72 -2.95
CA TYR A 65 -7.16 0.29 -2.73
C TYR A 65 -6.30 0.00 -1.50
N LEU A 66 -5.00 0.15 -1.70
CA LEU A 66 -4.02 0.40 -0.65
C LEU A 66 -3.76 1.91 -0.61
N MET A 67 -4.00 2.53 0.53
CA MET A 67 -3.84 3.98 0.74
C MET A 67 -2.71 4.26 1.71
N CYS A 68 -1.86 5.23 1.40
CA CYS A 68 -0.88 5.80 2.31
C CYS A 68 -1.28 7.22 2.68
N ILE A 69 -1.27 7.53 3.98
CA ILE A 69 -1.54 8.87 4.50
C ILE A 69 -0.33 9.36 5.28
N PHE A 70 0.20 10.49 4.87
CA PHE A 70 1.26 11.20 5.55
C PHE A 70 0.69 12.47 6.19
N ALA A 71 0.88 12.63 7.50
CA ALA A 71 0.46 13.81 8.26
C ALA A 71 1.67 14.56 8.78
N ASN A 72 1.69 15.87 8.59
CA ASN A 72 2.71 16.74 9.13
C ASN A 72 2.12 18.11 9.42
N ASP A 73 2.02 18.45 10.70
CA ASP A 73 1.69 19.78 11.20
C ASP A 73 0.40 20.39 10.56
N GLY A 74 -0.66 19.58 10.49
CA GLY A 74 -1.95 19.99 9.93
C GLY A 74 -2.05 19.91 8.40
N SER A 75 -0.96 19.53 7.73
CA SER A 75 -0.94 19.24 6.31
C SER A 75 -0.91 17.72 6.09
N TYR A 76 -1.55 17.25 5.02
CA TYR A 76 -1.71 15.83 4.74
C TYR A 76 -1.41 15.52 3.28
N GLY A 77 -0.76 14.39 3.07
CA GLY A 77 -0.64 13.77 1.75
C GLY A 77 -1.37 12.43 1.72
N ILE A 78 -2.11 12.19 0.66
CA ILE A 78 -2.74 10.90 0.40
C ILE A 78 -2.23 10.37 -0.93
N SER A 79 -1.83 9.11 -0.93
CA SER A 79 -1.55 8.36 -2.15
C SER A 79 -2.20 6.99 -2.06
N PHE A 80 -2.83 6.53 -3.12
CA PHE A 80 -3.46 5.22 -3.13
C PHE A 80 -3.36 4.55 -4.49
N VAL A 81 -3.37 3.23 -4.46
CA VAL A 81 -3.20 2.39 -5.63
C VAL A 81 -4.08 1.16 -5.55
N ASP A 82 -4.67 0.79 -6.66
CA ASP A 82 -5.16 -0.56 -6.92
C ASP A 82 -4.08 -1.33 -7.68
N VAL A 83 -3.44 -2.27 -7.00
CA VAL A 83 -2.29 -3.01 -7.55
C VAL A 83 -2.67 -3.85 -8.77
N THR A 84 -3.94 -4.22 -8.90
CA THR A 84 -4.42 -5.04 -10.01
C THR A 84 -4.71 -4.22 -11.25
N THR A 85 -5.44 -3.10 -11.10
CA THR A 85 -5.83 -2.25 -12.24
C THR A 85 -4.74 -1.26 -12.63
N GLY A 86 -3.81 -0.95 -11.72
CA GLY A 86 -2.82 0.10 -11.90
C GLY A 86 -3.35 1.52 -11.67
N ASP A 87 -4.59 1.67 -11.19
CA ASP A 87 -5.13 2.99 -10.78
C ASP A 87 -4.32 3.51 -9.60
N PHE A 88 -3.57 4.59 -9.84
CA PHE A 88 -2.63 5.16 -8.89
C PHE A 88 -2.84 6.67 -8.84
N ARG A 89 -3.20 7.20 -7.66
CA ARG A 89 -3.52 8.61 -7.48
C ARG A 89 -2.87 9.19 -6.24
N THR A 90 -2.68 10.51 -6.26
CA THR A 90 -2.17 11.26 -5.11
C THR A 90 -2.76 12.66 -5.04
N THR A 91 -2.83 13.19 -3.83
CA THR A 91 -3.23 14.58 -3.56
C THR A 91 -2.61 15.06 -2.25
N SER A 92 -2.65 16.37 -2.05
CA SER A 92 -2.30 17.03 -0.79
C SER A 92 -3.50 17.82 -0.28
N MET A 93 -3.65 17.93 1.03
CA MET A 93 -4.74 18.68 1.65
C MET A 93 -4.33 19.26 3.00
N ASP A 94 -5.10 20.21 3.51
CA ASP A 94 -4.83 20.99 4.71
C ASP A 94 -5.82 20.74 5.86
N SER A 95 -6.65 19.74 5.73
CA SER A 95 -7.73 19.46 6.67
C SER A 95 -7.94 17.97 6.91
N LEU A 96 -8.03 17.58 8.19
CA LEU A 96 -8.37 16.21 8.58
C LEU A 96 -9.78 15.81 8.09
N ALA A 97 -10.71 16.78 8.01
CA ALA A 97 -12.05 16.52 7.49
C ALA A 97 -12.01 16.11 6.01
N LYS A 98 -11.19 16.78 5.21
CA LYS A 98 -10.97 16.40 3.80
C LYS A 98 -10.32 15.02 3.67
N VAL A 99 -9.36 14.69 4.54
CA VAL A 99 -8.79 13.32 4.59
C VAL A 99 -9.87 12.28 4.83
N ARG A 100 -10.76 12.52 5.79
CA ARG A 100 -11.87 11.62 6.10
C ARG A 100 -12.82 11.45 4.90
N GLU A 101 -13.13 12.53 4.20
CA GLU A 101 -13.98 12.49 3.00
C GLU A 101 -13.35 11.61 1.90
N GLU A 102 -12.06 11.73 1.66
CA GLU A 102 -11.35 10.90 0.69
C GLU A 102 -11.33 9.41 1.12
N ILE A 103 -11.14 9.12 2.40
CA ILE A 103 -11.24 7.74 2.92
C ILE A 103 -12.65 7.16 2.66
N PHE A 104 -13.70 7.94 2.92
CA PHE A 104 -15.08 7.50 2.70
C PHE A 104 -15.40 7.33 1.21
N LYS A 105 -14.85 8.18 0.36
CA LYS A 105 -15.05 8.14 -1.08
C LYS A 105 -14.42 6.91 -1.74
N PHE A 106 -13.18 6.58 -1.38
CA PHE A 106 -12.43 5.50 -2.02
C PHE A 106 -12.50 4.17 -1.27
N GLU A 107 -12.92 4.17 -0.03
CA GLU A 107 -13.09 2.97 0.81
C GLU A 107 -11.89 2.00 0.71
N PRO A 108 -10.66 2.41 1.08
CA PRO A 108 -9.50 1.55 0.97
C PRO A 108 -9.64 0.30 1.85
N ALA A 109 -9.10 -0.80 1.40
CA ALA A 109 -9.03 -2.02 2.22
C ALA A 109 -7.95 -1.92 3.29
N GLU A 110 -6.92 -1.14 3.04
CA GLU A 110 -5.79 -0.94 3.94
C GLU A 110 -5.31 0.51 3.88
N ILE A 111 -4.98 1.07 5.05
CA ILE A 111 -4.28 2.35 5.20
C ILE A 111 -2.96 2.10 5.90
N ILE A 112 -1.87 2.57 5.29
CA ILE A 112 -0.56 2.72 5.92
C ILE A 112 -0.31 4.20 6.16
N CYS A 113 0.34 4.54 7.26
CA CYS A 113 0.53 5.94 7.65
C CYS A 113 1.78 6.14 8.51
N ASN A 114 2.09 7.40 8.78
CA ASN A 114 3.04 7.76 9.82
C ASN A 114 2.35 7.90 11.19
N ASP A 115 3.13 7.95 12.27
CA ASP A 115 2.60 8.03 13.64
C ASP A 115 1.81 9.32 13.89
N ALA A 116 2.17 10.42 13.23
CA ALA A 116 1.46 11.69 13.37
C ALA A 116 -0.01 11.58 12.94
N PHE A 117 -0.32 10.75 11.94
CA PHE A 117 -1.71 10.50 11.54
C PHE A 117 -2.48 9.74 12.62
N LEU A 118 -1.86 8.79 13.32
CA LEU A 118 -2.51 8.02 14.40
C LEU A 118 -2.94 8.88 15.59
N ILE A 119 -2.30 10.02 15.79
CA ILE A 119 -2.65 10.97 16.86
C ILE A 119 -3.39 12.22 16.34
N SER A 120 -3.85 12.20 15.11
CA SER A 120 -4.48 13.35 14.44
C SER A 120 -5.89 13.69 14.94
N GLY A 121 -6.53 12.80 15.68
CA GLY A 121 -7.93 12.91 16.09
C GLY A 121 -8.93 12.27 15.11
N MET A 122 -8.45 11.51 14.14
CA MET A 122 -9.31 10.69 13.28
C MET A 122 -10.06 9.64 14.10
N ASP A 123 -11.32 9.38 13.75
CA ASP A 123 -12.12 8.30 14.35
C ASP A 123 -11.70 6.94 13.76
N PHE A 124 -10.62 6.39 14.29
CA PHE A 124 -10.08 5.10 13.82
C PHE A 124 -10.99 3.93 14.17
N ASP A 125 -11.75 4.00 15.25
CA ASP A 125 -12.71 2.94 15.62
C ASP A 125 -13.78 2.82 14.55
N TYR A 126 -14.31 3.94 14.05
CA TYR A 126 -15.25 3.92 12.94
C TYR A 126 -14.64 3.30 11.67
N LEU A 127 -13.42 3.70 11.30
CA LEU A 127 -12.75 3.17 10.11
C LEU A 127 -12.50 1.66 10.20
N LYS A 128 -12.12 1.17 11.37
CA LYS A 128 -11.84 -0.25 11.63
C LYS A 128 -13.11 -1.08 11.73
N ASP A 129 -14.05 -0.64 12.57
CA ASP A 129 -15.21 -1.45 12.95
C ASP A 129 -16.36 -1.35 11.95
N LYS A 130 -16.55 -0.20 11.32
CA LYS A 130 -17.65 0.05 10.36
C LYS A 130 -17.22 -0.09 8.91
N MET A 131 -16.02 0.32 8.57
CA MET A 131 -15.52 0.24 7.19
C MET A 131 -14.59 -0.95 6.97
N SER A 132 -14.23 -1.69 8.00
CA SER A 132 -13.31 -2.84 7.94
C SER A 132 -11.94 -2.51 7.35
N ILE A 133 -11.47 -1.27 7.55
CA ILE A 133 -10.17 -0.83 7.07
C ILE A 133 -9.08 -1.29 8.03
N VAL A 134 -8.05 -1.94 7.52
CA VAL A 134 -6.86 -2.29 8.29
C VAL A 134 -5.90 -1.11 8.28
N ILE A 135 -5.56 -0.58 9.46
CA ILE A 135 -4.72 0.62 9.60
C ILE A 135 -3.47 0.26 10.37
N SER A 136 -2.31 0.63 9.84
CA SER A 136 -1.02 0.44 10.49
C SER A 136 -0.06 1.59 10.19
N SER A 137 0.78 1.94 11.17
CA SER A 137 1.93 2.79 10.92
C SER A 137 3.07 1.98 10.29
N ILE A 138 3.85 2.65 9.47
CA ILE A 138 5.08 2.09 8.90
C ILE A 138 6.28 2.90 9.36
N GLU A 139 7.48 2.33 9.17
CA GLU A 139 8.71 2.92 9.68
C GLU A 139 8.96 4.34 9.12
N PRO A 140 9.46 5.29 9.95
CA PRO A 140 9.65 6.68 9.55
C PRO A 140 10.52 6.88 8.32
N TYR A 141 11.47 5.98 8.04
CA TYR A 141 12.35 6.09 6.88
C TYR A 141 11.61 6.01 5.54
N HIS A 142 10.39 5.44 5.50
CA HIS A 142 9.57 5.43 4.31
C HIS A 142 9.14 6.83 3.87
N PHE A 143 9.07 7.78 4.80
CA PHE A 143 8.59 9.14 4.60
C PHE A 143 9.70 10.17 4.38
N ASP A 144 10.89 9.74 4.01
CA ASP A 144 11.97 10.61 3.62
C ASP A 144 11.69 11.26 2.26
N GLU A 145 11.76 12.59 2.19
CA GLU A 145 11.37 13.37 1.01
C GLU A 145 12.29 13.12 -0.18
N GLU A 146 13.60 13.08 0.03
CA GLU A 146 14.57 12.85 -1.06
C GLU A 146 14.41 11.44 -1.64
N GLN A 147 14.24 10.45 -0.77
CA GLN A 147 14.01 9.08 -1.21
C GLN A 147 12.66 8.91 -1.89
N ALA A 148 11.62 9.65 -1.45
CA ALA A 148 10.31 9.65 -2.09
C ALA A 148 10.41 10.11 -3.54
N GLU A 149 11.07 11.23 -3.79
CA GLU A 149 11.28 11.76 -5.13
C GLU A 149 12.04 10.76 -6.03
N GLU A 150 13.12 10.18 -5.53
CA GLU A 150 13.92 9.20 -6.28
C GLU A 150 13.13 7.91 -6.59
N ARG A 151 12.32 7.42 -5.65
CA ARG A 151 11.45 6.25 -5.90
C ARG A 151 10.42 6.54 -6.98
N ILE A 152 9.79 7.72 -6.96
CA ILE A 152 8.79 8.14 -7.94
C ILE A 152 9.43 8.26 -9.33
N LYS A 153 10.57 8.94 -9.44
CA LYS A 153 11.30 9.08 -10.71
C LYS A 153 11.66 7.71 -11.31
N ARG A 154 12.12 6.80 -10.48
CA ARG A 154 12.50 5.45 -10.90
C ARG A 154 11.28 4.65 -11.35
N GLN A 155 10.19 4.69 -10.58
CA GLN A 155 8.98 3.94 -10.88
C GLN A 155 8.34 4.36 -12.20
N PHE A 156 8.19 5.67 -12.42
CA PHE A 156 7.51 6.22 -13.58
C PHE A 156 8.45 6.60 -14.72
N LYS A 157 9.76 6.34 -14.55
CA LYS A 157 10.81 6.56 -15.58
C LYS A 157 10.85 8.00 -16.08
N VAL A 158 10.78 8.96 -15.16
CA VAL A 158 10.83 10.40 -15.43
C VAL A 158 12.07 11.04 -14.83
N GLY A 159 12.52 12.13 -15.41
CA GLY A 159 13.67 12.90 -14.91
C GLY A 159 13.33 13.88 -13.78
N ASN A 160 12.09 14.31 -13.70
CA ASN A 160 11.59 15.23 -12.66
C ASN A 160 10.09 14.97 -12.39
N LEU A 161 9.57 15.61 -11.34
CA LEU A 161 8.16 15.47 -10.93
C LEU A 161 7.19 16.36 -11.71
N GLU A 162 7.69 17.37 -12.44
CA GLU A 162 6.86 18.33 -13.17
C GLU A 162 5.96 17.65 -14.20
N GLY A 163 6.52 16.72 -14.97
CA GLY A 163 5.79 15.97 -15.99
C GLY A 163 4.68 15.06 -15.44
N LEU A 164 4.69 14.80 -14.13
CA LEU A 164 3.66 14.01 -13.44
C LEU A 164 2.59 14.89 -12.75
N GLY A 165 2.76 16.23 -12.77
CA GLY A 165 1.85 17.15 -12.06
C GLY A 165 1.99 17.12 -10.53
N LEU A 166 3.12 16.66 -10.00
CA LEU A 166 3.31 16.43 -8.56
C LEU A 166 3.94 17.61 -7.82
N LEU A 167 4.39 18.65 -8.52
CA LEU A 167 5.09 19.80 -7.89
C LEU A 167 4.21 20.55 -6.89
N ASP A 168 2.91 20.61 -7.12
CA ASP A 168 1.95 21.32 -6.26
C ASP A 168 1.46 20.45 -5.07
N HIS A 169 1.94 19.21 -4.99
CA HIS A 169 1.52 18.24 -3.98
C HIS A 169 2.70 17.67 -3.16
N PRO A 170 3.46 18.49 -2.43
CA PRO A 170 4.65 18.01 -1.71
C PRO A 170 4.34 16.94 -0.66
N MET A 171 3.22 17.04 0.05
CA MET A 171 2.79 16.01 0.99
C MET A 171 2.37 14.73 0.27
N GLY A 172 1.71 14.85 -0.87
CA GLY A 172 1.36 13.73 -1.75
C GLY A 172 2.58 13.01 -2.30
N VAL A 173 3.64 13.72 -2.62
CA VAL A 173 4.94 13.14 -3.04
C VAL A 173 5.52 12.25 -1.94
N ILE A 174 5.54 12.70 -0.70
CA ILE A 174 6.04 11.91 0.43
C ILE A 174 5.17 10.66 0.65
N ALA A 175 3.86 10.81 0.63
CA ALA A 175 2.93 9.68 0.74
C ALA A 175 3.11 8.67 -0.41
N THR A 176 3.31 9.14 -1.63
CA THR A 176 3.55 8.29 -2.81
C THR A 176 4.86 7.52 -2.70
N GLY A 177 5.92 8.18 -2.28
CA GLY A 177 7.21 7.53 -2.04
C GLY A 177 7.15 6.46 -0.96
N ALA A 178 6.44 6.72 0.14
CA ALA A 178 6.22 5.75 1.20
C ALA A 178 5.40 4.55 0.71
N LEU A 179 4.35 4.79 -0.07
CA LEU A 179 3.52 3.75 -0.67
C LEU A 179 4.34 2.84 -1.61
N LEU A 180 5.15 3.42 -2.48
CA LEU A 180 6.06 2.67 -3.36
C LEU A 180 7.07 1.85 -2.57
N GLY A 181 7.66 2.41 -1.52
CA GLY A 181 8.58 1.68 -0.64
C GLY A 181 7.91 0.47 0.02
N TYR A 182 6.71 0.64 0.52
CA TYR A 182 5.92 -0.44 1.11
C TYR A 182 5.57 -1.53 0.09
N LEU A 183 5.17 -1.15 -1.12
CA LEU A 183 4.90 -2.09 -2.20
C LEU A 183 6.13 -2.90 -2.60
N HIS A 184 7.29 -2.28 -2.73
CA HIS A 184 8.54 -2.98 -3.02
C HIS A 184 8.92 -3.98 -1.94
N GLU A 185 8.76 -3.61 -0.66
CA GLU A 185 9.05 -4.49 0.46
C GLU A 185 8.08 -5.69 0.56
N THR A 186 6.80 -5.49 0.26
CA THR A 186 5.77 -6.52 0.41
C THR A 186 5.62 -7.40 -0.81
N GLN A 187 5.68 -6.85 -2.01
CA GLN A 187 5.47 -7.62 -3.24
C GLN A 187 6.71 -8.41 -3.68
N LYS A 188 7.93 -7.91 -3.41
CA LYS A 188 9.22 -8.54 -3.77
C LYS A 188 9.32 -8.96 -5.25
N SER A 189 8.52 -8.36 -6.09
CA SER A 189 8.44 -8.60 -7.53
C SER A 189 8.39 -7.28 -8.28
N SER A 190 8.51 -7.31 -9.61
CA SER A 190 8.40 -6.12 -10.43
C SER A 190 7.02 -5.48 -10.33
N LEU A 191 6.99 -4.15 -10.21
CA LEU A 191 5.80 -3.30 -10.25
C LEU A 191 5.74 -2.51 -11.57
N ASP A 192 6.31 -3.03 -12.63
CA ASP A 192 6.42 -2.36 -13.94
C ASP A 192 5.06 -2.06 -14.59
N HIS A 193 4.01 -2.76 -14.18
CA HIS A 193 2.64 -2.49 -14.60
C HIS A 193 2.04 -1.20 -14.02
N LEU A 194 2.62 -0.65 -12.94
CA LEU A 194 2.24 0.65 -12.39
C LEU A 194 2.98 1.75 -13.17
N MET A 195 2.42 2.16 -14.30
CA MET A 195 3.09 3.05 -15.26
C MET A 195 2.68 4.50 -15.16
N HIS A 196 1.53 4.79 -14.53
CA HIS A 196 0.95 6.12 -14.47
C HIS A 196 0.50 6.46 -13.05
N ILE A 197 0.63 7.74 -12.69
CA ILE A 197 0.08 8.32 -11.47
C ILE A 197 -0.68 9.60 -11.84
N GLU A 198 -1.82 9.80 -11.22
CA GLU A 198 -2.65 10.99 -11.38
C GLU A 198 -2.62 11.83 -10.09
N ALA A 199 -2.16 13.07 -10.22
CA ALA A 199 -2.36 14.06 -9.17
C ALA A 199 -3.76 14.69 -9.35
N TYR A 200 -4.52 14.80 -8.28
CA TYR A 200 -5.87 15.36 -8.34
C TYR A 200 -6.12 16.36 -7.21
N GLU A 201 -7.06 17.27 -7.44
CA GLU A 201 -7.50 18.23 -6.44
C GLU A 201 -8.75 17.70 -5.72
N THR A 202 -8.79 17.88 -4.41
CA THR A 202 -10.01 17.59 -3.64
C THR A 202 -11.04 18.67 -3.88
N SER A 203 -12.32 18.29 -3.96
CA SER A 203 -13.43 19.25 -4.09
C SER A 203 -13.44 20.21 -2.89
N GLU A 204 -13.67 21.49 -3.16
CA GLU A 204 -13.88 22.51 -2.12
C GLU A 204 -15.16 22.22 -1.33
#